data_031cc5c37e7cfa0dc0772c4bc1d592b5
#
_entry.id   031cc5c37e7cfa0dc0772c4bc1d592b5
#
_cell.length_a   1.000
_cell.length_b   1.000
_cell.length_c   1.000
_cell.angle_alpha   90.00
_cell.angle_beta   90.00
_cell.angle_gamma   90.00
#
_symmetry.space_group_name_H-M   'P 1'
#
loop_
_entity.id
_entity.type
_entity.pdbx_description
1 polymer ?
#
loop_
_entity_poly.entity_id
_entity_poly.type
_entity_poly.pdbx_seq_one_letter_code
_entity_poly.pdbx_strand_id
1 'polypeptide(L)'
;MLVAMNDTERVQPSSKYYLLAASFLATGVGLMIYFLVNDIHRIRESMIRMDVPGQMDLDLKQHVTYAVFVEYAAWPGQAAVPKGASQGDVVCGVRMLPSGLTIEGKHTAASSSYTYGTRRGVSIMEFEVPHDGTYMVACQGPTEYVGQKVQVAIGGGASKAIPIVIGKSVLVLMGGIVVAALIFVRVAMLRLESRKDIRERGLRPV
;
A
#
# COMPACT_ATOMS: atom_id res chain seq x y z
N MET A 1 -14.94 22.06 -68.03
CA MET A 1 -13.75 21.92 -67.18
C MET A 1 -14.26 21.61 -65.79
N LEU A 2 -14.42 20.33 -65.44
CA LEU A 2 -14.94 19.84 -64.17
C LEU A 2 -13.76 19.69 -63.25
N VAL A 3 -13.71 20.56 -62.22
CA VAL A 3 -12.75 20.45 -61.12
C VAL A 3 -13.16 19.25 -60.26
N ALA A 4 -12.35 18.21 -60.30
CA ALA A 4 -12.47 17.07 -59.40
C ALA A 4 -12.30 17.57 -57.98
N MET A 5 -13.40 17.62 -57.21
CA MET A 5 -13.36 17.81 -55.75
C MET A 5 -12.66 16.63 -55.13
N ASN A 6 -11.51 16.94 -54.60
CA ASN A 6 -10.65 16.04 -53.85
C ASN A 6 -11.46 15.38 -52.74
N ASP A 7 -11.68 14.06 -52.84
CA ASP A 7 -12.24 13.25 -51.79
C ASP A 7 -11.28 13.31 -50.60
N THR A 8 -11.61 14.12 -49.62
CA THR A 8 -10.93 14.09 -48.32
C THR A 8 -11.14 12.70 -47.75
N GLU A 9 -10.11 11.93 -47.87
CA GLU A 9 -9.97 10.58 -47.34
C GLU A 9 -10.39 10.57 -45.86
N ARG A 10 -11.58 10.06 -45.58
CA ARG A 10 -12.15 10.03 -44.22
C ARG A 10 -11.37 9.01 -43.42
N VAL A 11 -10.50 9.52 -42.61
CA VAL A 11 -9.71 8.73 -41.66
C VAL A 11 -10.65 8.11 -40.60
N GLN A 12 -11.10 6.89 -40.86
CA GLN A 12 -11.75 6.11 -39.81
C GLN A 12 -10.75 5.95 -38.64
N PRO A 13 -11.14 6.28 -37.39
CA PRO A 13 -10.24 6.14 -36.27
C PRO A 13 -9.77 4.70 -36.17
N SER A 14 -8.47 4.52 -36.36
CA SER A 14 -7.80 3.22 -36.39
C SER A 14 -7.99 2.50 -35.05
N SER A 15 -8.11 1.17 -35.11
CA SER A 15 -8.12 0.30 -33.89
C SER A 15 -6.89 0.49 -32.98
N LYS A 16 -5.83 1.12 -33.48
CA LYS A 16 -4.62 1.48 -32.71
C LYS A 16 -4.91 2.39 -31.51
N TYR A 17 -5.96 3.21 -31.56
CA TYR A 17 -6.33 4.06 -30.43
C TYR A 17 -6.88 3.27 -29.24
N TYR A 18 -7.52 2.13 -29.48
CA TYR A 18 -7.95 1.25 -28.39
C TYR A 18 -6.75 0.54 -27.71
N LEU A 19 -5.73 0.19 -28.51
CA LEU A 19 -4.47 -0.33 -27.98
C LEU A 19 -3.77 0.75 -27.15
N LEU A 20 -3.80 2.01 -27.57
CA LEU A 20 -3.27 3.13 -26.80
C LEU A 20 -4.00 3.28 -25.45
N ALA A 21 -5.33 3.27 -25.45
CA ALA A 21 -6.11 3.33 -24.21
C ALA A 21 -5.82 2.14 -23.27
N ALA A 22 -5.71 0.93 -23.82
CA ALA A 22 -5.36 -0.26 -23.07
C ALA A 22 -3.95 -0.18 -22.48
N SER A 23 -2.98 0.39 -23.23
CA SER A 23 -1.61 0.59 -22.74
C SER A 23 -1.55 1.56 -21.56
N PHE A 24 -2.31 2.66 -21.58
CA PHE A 24 -2.40 3.59 -20.46
C PHE A 24 -3.00 2.93 -19.22
N LEU A 25 -4.05 2.13 -19.38
CA LEU A 25 -4.65 1.37 -18.28
C LEU A 25 -3.66 0.37 -17.69
N ALA A 26 -3.00 -0.41 -18.54
CA ALA A 26 -1.99 -1.38 -18.12
C ALA A 26 -0.82 -0.72 -17.40
N THR A 27 -0.36 0.44 -17.89
CA THR A 27 0.69 1.23 -17.23
C THR A 27 0.23 1.74 -15.87
N GLY A 28 -1.01 2.24 -15.76
CA GLY A 28 -1.58 2.68 -14.47
C GLY A 28 -1.63 1.57 -13.43
N VAL A 29 -2.07 0.37 -13.83
CA VAL A 29 -2.08 -0.83 -12.98
C VAL A 29 -0.66 -1.24 -12.59
N GLY A 30 0.27 -1.29 -13.53
CA GLY A 30 1.67 -1.64 -13.29
C GLY A 30 2.35 -0.68 -12.31
N LEU A 31 2.14 0.62 -12.46
CA LEU A 31 2.66 1.65 -11.54
C LEU A 31 2.03 1.54 -10.15
N MET A 32 0.72 1.29 -10.07
CA MET A 32 0.04 1.07 -8.79
C MET A 32 0.68 -0.10 -8.03
N ILE A 33 0.85 -1.24 -8.69
CA ILE A 33 1.47 -2.43 -8.08
C ILE A 33 2.92 -2.11 -7.66
N TYR A 34 3.68 -1.47 -8.53
CA TYR A 34 5.07 -1.09 -8.25
C TYR A 34 5.19 -0.21 -7.00
N PHE A 35 4.41 0.87 -6.90
CA PHE A 35 4.44 1.75 -5.74
C PHE A 35 3.98 1.03 -4.47
N LEU A 36 2.90 0.22 -4.56
CA LEU A 36 2.39 -0.51 -3.41
C LEU A 36 3.46 -1.48 -2.86
N VAL A 37 4.08 -2.29 -3.72
CA VAL A 37 5.10 -3.26 -3.30
C VAL A 37 6.34 -2.56 -2.76
N ASN A 38 6.83 -1.53 -3.45
CA ASN A 38 8.04 -0.82 -3.06
C ASN A 38 7.88 -0.04 -1.75
N ASP A 39 6.74 0.63 -1.55
CA ASP A 39 6.50 1.40 -0.33
C ASP A 39 6.25 0.46 0.87
N ILE A 40 5.55 -0.66 0.70
CA ILE A 40 5.40 -1.69 1.74
C ILE A 40 6.76 -2.30 2.10
N HIS A 41 7.61 -2.57 1.12
CA HIS A 41 8.96 -3.08 1.36
C HIS A 41 9.79 -2.12 2.21
N ARG A 42 9.75 -0.83 1.89
CA ARG A 42 10.45 0.23 2.65
C ARG A 42 9.96 0.33 4.10
N ILE A 43 8.64 0.30 4.33
CA ILE A 43 8.07 0.34 5.68
C ILE A 43 8.58 -0.84 6.50
N ARG A 44 8.64 -2.02 5.90
CA ARG A 44 9.11 -3.23 6.57
C ARG A 44 10.60 -3.21 6.90
N GLU A 45 11.42 -2.71 5.99
CA GLU A 45 12.88 -2.60 6.21
C GLU A 45 13.23 -1.58 7.29
N SER A 46 12.38 -0.58 7.49
CA SER A 46 12.54 0.40 8.55
C SER A 46 12.16 -0.13 9.95
N MET A 47 11.54 -1.32 10.03
CA MET A 47 11.19 -1.92 11.32
C MET A 47 12.42 -2.53 11.99
N ILE A 48 12.64 -2.14 13.23
CA ILE A 48 13.71 -2.68 14.07
C ILE A 48 13.15 -3.87 14.84
N ARG A 49 13.90 -4.96 14.87
CA ARG A 49 13.49 -6.22 15.49
C ARG A 49 14.33 -6.58 16.67
N MET A 50 13.70 -7.13 17.71
CA MET A 50 14.37 -7.68 18.87
C MET A 50 13.70 -8.98 19.31
N ASP A 51 14.48 -9.86 19.93
CA ASP A 51 13.96 -11.09 20.54
C ASP A 51 13.28 -10.77 21.87
N VAL A 52 12.29 -11.58 22.26
CA VAL A 52 11.58 -11.49 23.54
C VAL A 52 12.00 -12.67 24.43
N PRO A 53 12.30 -12.44 25.71
CA PRO A 53 12.42 -11.16 26.42
C PRO A 53 13.68 -10.39 26.01
N GLY A 54 13.60 -9.07 25.96
CA GLY A 54 14.74 -8.26 25.59
C GLY A 54 14.53 -6.76 25.80
N GLN A 55 15.60 -6.01 25.63
CA GLN A 55 15.59 -4.55 25.65
C GLN A 55 16.53 -4.00 24.56
N MET A 56 16.20 -2.82 24.05
CA MET A 56 16.98 -2.16 23.03
C MET A 56 16.84 -0.64 23.16
N ASP A 57 17.92 0.07 22.90
CA ASP A 57 17.93 1.52 22.83
C ASP A 57 17.72 1.96 21.39
N LEU A 58 16.79 2.88 21.16
CA LEU A 58 16.36 3.35 19.85
C LEU A 58 16.36 4.88 19.80
N ASP A 59 16.92 5.44 18.74
CA ASP A 59 16.81 6.86 18.47
C ASP A 59 15.49 7.14 17.76
N LEU A 60 14.53 7.70 18.49
CA LEU A 60 13.18 7.95 18.03
C LEU A 60 12.96 9.43 17.74
N LYS A 61 12.10 9.71 16.76
CA LYS A 61 11.79 11.07 16.31
C LYS A 61 10.50 11.59 16.90
N GLN A 62 10.52 12.86 17.29
CA GLN A 62 9.37 13.60 17.80
C GLN A 62 8.17 13.57 16.84
N HIS A 63 6.96 13.54 17.41
CA HIS A 63 5.68 13.51 16.67
C HIS A 63 5.47 12.32 15.73
N VAL A 64 6.31 11.29 15.85
CA VAL A 64 6.11 10.03 15.15
C VAL A 64 5.39 9.06 16.07
N THR A 65 4.31 8.46 15.56
CA THR A 65 3.64 7.35 16.25
C THR A 65 4.37 6.06 15.89
N TYR A 66 4.88 5.35 16.90
CA TYR A 66 5.51 4.06 16.73
C TYR A 66 4.54 2.95 17.11
N ALA A 67 4.53 1.89 16.33
CA ALA A 67 3.74 0.70 16.61
C ALA A 67 4.67 -0.46 16.93
N VAL A 68 4.29 -1.23 17.94
CA VAL A 68 4.97 -2.43 18.38
C VAL A 68 4.17 -3.64 17.93
N PHE A 69 4.79 -4.49 17.15
CA PHE A 69 4.19 -5.72 16.60
C PHE A 69 4.87 -6.94 17.19
N VAL A 70 4.08 -7.93 17.59
CA VAL A 70 4.61 -9.26 17.88
C VAL A 70 4.63 -10.06 16.60
N GLU A 71 5.81 -10.51 16.17
CA GLU A 71 6.00 -11.31 14.96
C GLU A 71 6.03 -12.80 15.29
N TYR A 72 5.28 -13.57 14.52
CA TYR A 72 5.26 -15.03 14.54
C TYR A 72 5.62 -15.56 13.16
N ALA A 73 6.20 -16.77 13.10
CA ALA A 73 6.35 -17.45 11.83
C ALA A 73 4.96 -17.86 11.30
N ALA A 74 4.63 -17.44 10.08
CA ALA A 74 3.39 -17.81 9.41
C ALA A 74 3.66 -19.02 8.52
N TRP A 75 2.97 -20.14 8.75
CA TRP A 75 2.99 -21.30 7.86
C TRP A 75 1.95 -21.12 6.75
N PRO A 76 2.24 -21.56 5.51
CA PRO A 76 1.27 -21.56 4.45
C PRO A 76 -0.01 -22.31 4.88
N GLY A 77 -1.16 -21.65 4.80
CA GLY A 77 -2.45 -22.25 5.18
C GLY A 77 -2.91 -21.99 6.63
N GLN A 78 -2.08 -21.46 7.52
CA GLN A 78 -2.51 -21.04 8.85
C GLN A 78 -2.86 -19.56 8.88
N ALA A 79 -4.14 -19.25 8.79
CA ALA A 79 -4.67 -17.89 8.86
C ALA A 79 -4.78 -17.34 10.30
N ALA A 80 -4.52 -18.13 11.30
CA ALA A 80 -4.76 -17.77 12.69
C ALA A 80 -3.47 -17.46 13.46
N VAL A 81 -3.51 -16.42 14.31
CA VAL A 81 -2.59 -16.28 15.44
C VAL A 81 -2.60 -17.62 16.19
N PRO A 82 -1.43 -18.18 16.58
CA PRO A 82 -1.40 -19.44 17.31
C PRO A 82 -2.41 -19.39 18.45
N LYS A 83 -3.26 -20.45 18.57
CA LYS A 83 -4.18 -20.56 19.69
C LYS A 83 -3.36 -20.52 20.98
N GLY A 84 -3.58 -19.50 21.82
CA GLY A 84 -2.81 -19.26 23.05
C GLY A 84 -1.84 -18.08 22.99
N ALA A 85 -1.54 -17.53 21.80
CA ALA A 85 -0.85 -16.26 21.71
C ALA A 85 -1.87 -15.13 21.88
N SER A 86 -2.17 -14.77 23.11
CA SER A 86 -3.00 -13.58 23.35
C SER A 86 -2.14 -12.32 23.22
N GLN A 87 -2.77 -11.22 22.78
CA GLN A 87 -2.09 -9.91 22.72
C GLN A 87 -1.52 -9.46 24.10
N GLY A 88 -1.98 -10.09 25.19
CA GLY A 88 -1.54 -9.78 26.56
C GLY A 88 -0.29 -10.51 27.03
N ASP A 89 0.20 -11.49 26.27
CA ASP A 89 1.34 -12.32 26.73
C ASP A 89 2.69 -11.61 26.57
N VAL A 90 2.78 -10.65 25.65
CA VAL A 90 3.96 -9.78 25.48
C VAL A 90 3.62 -8.38 25.95
N VAL A 91 4.33 -7.95 26.97
CA VAL A 91 4.20 -6.60 27.56
C VAL A 91 5.45 -5.82 27.26
N CYS A 92 5.30 -4.64 26.64
CA CYS A 92 6.40 -3.75 26.33
C CYS A 92 6.24 -2.43 27.10
N GLY A 93 7.38 -1.90 27.58
CA GLY A 93 7.49 -0.56 28.17
C GLY A 93 8.48 0.28 27.38
N VAL A 94 8.22 1.59 27.31
CA VAL A 94 9.08 2.56 26.64
C VAL A 94 9.51 3.63 27.64
N ARG A 95 10.81 3.91 27.72
CA ARG A 95 11.37 4.89 28.65
C ARG A 95 12.40 5.76 27.93
N MET A 96 12.27 7.08 28.08
CA MET A 96 13.24 8.04 27.55
C MET A 96 14.53 8.05 28.37
N LEU A 97 15.69 8.02 27.70
CA LEU A 97 17.01 8.14 28.34
C LEU A 97 17.57 9.56 28.15
N PRO A 98 18.30 10.13 29.12
CA PRO A 98 18.57 9.63 30.47
C PRO A 98 17.47 9.98 31.51
N SER A 99 16.42 10.72 31.11
CA SER A 99 15.42 11.29 32.04
C SER A 99 14.62 10.24 32.80
N GLY A 100 14.53 9.02 32.29
CA GLY A 100 13.72 7.95 32.88
C GLY A 100 12.20 8.12 32.68
N LEU A 101 11.78 9.12 31.87
CA LEU A 101 10.36 9.36 31.59
C LEU A 101 9.75 8.15 30.88
N THR A 102 8.74 7.56 31.50
CA THR A 102 7.98 6.45 30.89
C THR A 102 6.95 7.00 29.91
N ILE A 103 6.91 6.45 28.72
CA ILE A 103 5.91 6.78 27.70
C ILE A 103 4.77 5.77 27.79
N GLU A 104 3.56 6.27 27.97
CA GLU A 104 2.38 5.42 27.98
C GLU A 104 2.05 4.95 26.56
N GLY A 105 2.04 3.63 26.37
CA GLY A 105 1.55 2.99 25.15
C GLY A 105 0.04 2.84 25.20
N LYS A 106 -0.62 3.14 24.10
CA LYS A 106 -2.04 2.85 23.91
C LYS A 106 -2.18 1.45 23.31
N HIS A 107 -2.93 0.59 23.96
CA HIS A 107 -3.32 -0.67 23.34
C HIS A 107 -4.20 -0.35 22.13
N THR A 108 -3.84 -0.89 20.98
CA THR A 108 -4.63 -0.71 19.76
C THR A 108 -5.94 -1.47 19.89
N ALA A 109 -7.07 -0.74 19.98
CA ALA A 109 -8.42 -1.33 20.02
C ALA A 109 -8.74 -2.10 18.72
N ALA A 110 -8.14 -1.72 17.61
CA ALA A 110 -8.16 -2.43 16.35
C ALA A 110 -6.79 -3.04 16.10
N SER A 111 -6.66 -4.35 16.29
CA SER A 111 -5.42 -5.07 16.03
C SER A 111 -5.06 -4.96 14.55
N SER A 112 -4.14 -4.05 14.21
CA SER A 112 -3.56 -4.06 12.88
C SER A 112 -2.63 -5.26 12.77
N SER A 113 -2.77 -6.01 11.70
CA SER A 113 -1.92 -7.16 11.42
C SER A 113 -1.37 -7.09 10.02
N TYR A 114 -0.17 -7.59 9.84
CA TYR A 114 0.42 -7.77 8.52
C TYR A 114 0.92 -9.21 8.35
N THR A 115 0.94 -9.66 7.11
CA THR A 115 1.56 -10.93 6.74
C THR A 115 2.52 -10.66 5.58
N TYR A 116 3.76 -11.13 5.73
CA TYR A 116 4.76 -11.01 4.70
C TYR A 116 5.67 -12.24 4.67
N GLY A 117 5.69 -12.92 3.52
CA GLY A 117 6.41 -14.18 3.39
C GLY A 117 5.97 -15.17 4.46
N THR A 118 6.91 -15.64 5.26
CA THR A 118 6.68 -16.59 6.37
C THR A 118 6.51 -15.92 7.73
N ARG A 119 6.27 -14.60 7.80
CA ARG A 119 6.11 -13.85 9.04
C ARG A 119 4.77 -13.14 9.09
N ARG A 120 4.16 -13.15 10.25
CA ARG A 120 2.95 -12.38 10.57
C ARG A 120 3.20 -11.55 11.81
N GLY A 121 2.90 -10.25 11.72
CA GLY A 121 2.95 -9.32 12.82
C GLY A 121 1.55 -8.92 13.26
N VAL A 122 1.35 -8.83 14.57
CA VAL A 122 0.11 -8.32 15.18
C VAL A 122 0.48 -7.17 16.10
N SER A 123 -0.12 -5.99 15.89
CA SER A 123 0.10 -4.81 16.74
C SER A 123 -0.43 -5.06 18.15
N ILE A 124 0.41 -4.81 19.15
CA ILE A 124 0.05 -4.91 20.56
C ILE A 124 -0.07 -3.54 21.23
N MET A 125 0.72 -2.56 20.76
CA MET A 125 0.81 -1.25 21.37
C MET A 125 1.20 -0.19 20.33
N GLU A 126 0.68 1.02 20.49
CA GLU A 126 1.17 2.23 19.81
C GLU A 126 1.54 3.29 20.85
N PHE A 127 2.61 4.04 20.58
CA PHE A 127 3.02 5.16 21.41
C PHE A 127 3.51 6.32 20.56
N GLU A 128 3.31 7.54 21.07
CA GLU A 128 3.78 8.76 20.43
C GLU A 128 4.99 9.30 21.18
N VAL A 129 6.02 9.69 20.41
CA VAL A 129 7.27 10.21 20.96
C VAL A 129 7.15 11.73 21.12
N PRO A 130 7.26 12.25 22.37
CA PRO A 130 7.10 13.68 22.64
C PRO A 130 8.29 14.53 22.21
N HIS A 131 9.51 13.98 22.24
CA HIS A 131 10.76 14.67 21.90
C HIS A 131 11.71 13.77 21.16
N ASP A 132 12.58 14.34 20.32
CA ASP A 132 13.69 13.58 19.72
C ASP A 132 14.62 13.07 20.84
N GLY A 133 15.08 11.83 20.72
CA GLY A 133 16.03 11.29 21.68
C GLY A 133 16.14 9.77 21.67
N THR A 134 16.96 9.27 22.57
CA THR A 134 17.16 7.84 22.76
C THR A 134 16.14 7.29 23.77
N TYR A 135 15.46 6.24 23.36
CA TYR A 135 14.44 5.55 24.16
C TYR A 135 14.79 4.09 24.32
N MET A 136 14.72 3.62 25.55
CA MET A 136 14.85 2.20 25.85
C MET A 136 13.47 1.55 25.71
N VAL A 137 13.36 0.58 24.82
CA VAL A 137 12.19 -0.29 24.69
C VAL A 137 12.53 -1.63 25.30
N ALA A 138 11.77 -2.04 26.31
CA ALA A 138 11.92 -3.32 26.98
C ALA A 138 10.64 -4.13 26.84
N CYS A 139 10.76 -5.36 26.34
CA CYS A 139 9.63 -6.27 26.19
C CYS A 139 9.86 -7.55 26.99
N GLN A 140 8.80 -7.98 27.68
CA GLN A 140 8.75 -9.22 28.44
C GLN A 140 7.65 -10.12 27.89
N GLY A 141 7.89 -11.42 27.92
CA GLY A 141 6.94 -12.41 27.41
C GLY A 141 7.60 -13.77 27.25
N PRO A 142 6.86 -14.74 26.72
CA PRO A 142 7.41 -16.06 26.47
C PRO A 142 8.46 -15.99 25.36
N THR A 143 9.54 -16.74 25.52
CA THR A 143 10.61 -16.88 24.52
C THR A 143 10.16 -17.62 23.27
N GLU A 144 9.20 -18.53 23.44
CA GLU A 144 8.71 -19.38 22.36
C GLU A 144 7.19 -19.54 22.44
N TYR A 145 6.55 -19.53 21.28
CA TYR A 145 5.18 -19.97 21.09
C TYR A 145 5.16 -21.14 20.11
N VAL A 146 4.67 -22.30 20.59
CA VAL A 146 4.52 -23.49 19.76
C VAL A 146 5.85 -23.86 19.05
N GLY A 147 6.99 -23.77 19.78
CA GLY A 147 8.32 -24.06 19.24
C GLY A 147 8.89 -23.00 18.28
N GLN A 148 8.29 -21.79 18.26
CA GLN A 148 8.77 -20.67 17.44
C GLN A 148 9.24 -19.53 18.33
N LYS A 149 10.39 -18.93 17.97
CA LYS A 149 10.89 -17.73 18.65
C LYS A 149 9.92 -16.57 18.46
N VAL A 150 9.62 -15.90 19.56
CA VAL A 150 8.85 -14.67 19.57
C VAL A 150 9.78 -13.49 19.32
N GLN A 151 9.46 -12.67 18.35
CA GLN A 151 10.16 -11.42 18.06
C GLN A 151 9.20 -10.26 18.14
N VAL A 152 9.72 -9.10 18.50
CA VAL A 152 9.01 -7.84 18.48
C VAL A 152 9.61 -6.98 17.38
N ALA A 153 8.75 -6.43 16.51
CA ALA A 153 9.12 -5.45 15.51
C ALA A 153 8.57 -4.08 15.90
N ILE A 154 9.43 -3.06 15.87
CA ILE A 154 9.08 -1.68 16.21
C ILE A 154 9.20 -0.86 14.94
N GLY A 155 8.10 -0.26 14.51
CA GLY A 155 8.04 0.55 13.29
C GLY A 155 7.48 1.94 13.55
N GLY A 156 8.20 2.97 13.07
CA GLY A 156 7.72 4.35 13.14
C GLY A 156 6.80 4.70 11.99
N GLY A 157 5.69 5.38 12.30
CA GLY A 157 4.79 5.94 11.29
C GLY A 157 3.97 4.94 10.48
N ALA A 158 4.03 3.64 10.78
CA ALA A 158 3.35 2.61 10.02
C ALA A 158 1.83 2.84 9.96
N SER A 159 1.20 3.26 11.06
CA SER A 159 -0.23 3.57 11.12
C SER A 159 -0.65 4.73 10.22
N LYS A 160 0.23 5.73 10.05
CA LYS A 160 -0.01 6.88 9.15
C LYS A 160 0.48 6.63 7.72
N ALA A 161 1.56 5.86 7.55
CA ALA A 161 2.15 5.60 6.24
C ALA A 161 1.26 4.69 5.37
N ILE A 162 0.65 3.66 5.94
CA ILE A 162 -0.19 2.71 5.20
C ILE A 162 -1.33 3.39 4.44
N PRO A 163 -2.19 4.24 5.06
CA PRO A 163 -3.26 4.91 4.32
C PRO A 163 -2.73 5.89 3.25
N ILE A 164 -1.58 6.53 3.48
CA ILE A 164 -0.94 7.41 2.49
C ILE A 164 -0.47 6.59 1.27
N VAL A 165 0.17 5.45 1.49
CA VAL A 165 0.63 4.55 0.42
C VAL A 165 -0.55 4.04 -0.41
N ILE A 166 -1.62 3.60 0.26
CA ILE A 166 -2.84 3.15 -0.42
C ILE A 166 -3.46 4.30 -1.22
N GLY A 167 -3.62 5.48 -0.62
CA GLY A 167 -4.19 6.66 -1.27
C GLY A 167 -3.40 7.08 -2.51
N LYS A 168 -2.07 7.12 -2.42
CA LYS A 168 -1.18 7.41 -3.55
C LYS A 168 -1.33 6.39 -4.67
N SER A 169 -1.36 5.09 -4.33
CA SER A 169 -1.49 4.00 -5.30
C SER A 169 -2.84 4.03 -6.02
N VAL A 170 -3.93 4.29 -5.29
CA VAL A 170 -5.28 4.46 -5.86
C VAL A 170 -5.34 5.68 -6.78
N LEU A 171 -4.71 6.79 -6.41
CA LEU A 171 -4.70 8.01 -7.23
C LEU A 171 -4.00 7.79 -8.57
N VAL A 172 -2.89 7.05 -8.59
CA VAL A 172 -2.19 6.67 -9.83
C VAL A 172 -3.07 5.80 -10.72
N LEU A 173 -3.76 4.81 -10.14
CA LEU A 173 -4.69 3.96 -10.87
C LEU A 173 -5.85 4.78 -11.47
N MET A 174 -6.46 5.65 -10.69
CA MET A 174 -7.56 6.52 -11.13
C MET A 174 -7.11 7.43 -12.28
N GLY A 175 -5.90 7.99 -12.21
CA GLY A 175 -5.31 8.76 -13.30
C GLY A 175 -5.23 7.95 -14.60
N GLY A 176 -4.74 6.72 -14.54
CA GLY A 176 -4.70 5.81 -15.68
C GLY A 176 -6.08 5.51 -16.28
N ILE A 177 -7.07 5.26 -15.42
CA ILE A 177 -8.46 5.01 -15.83
C ILE A 177 -9.07 6.24 -16.52
N VAL A 178 -8.89 7.43 -15.94
CA VAL A 178 -9.44 8.68 -16.52
C VAL A 178 -8.85 8.94 -17.92
N VAL A 179 -7.54 8.81 -18.08
CA VAL A 179 -6.89 9.00 -19.39
C VAL A 179 -7.40 7.97 -20.40
N ALA A 180 -7.47 6.70 -20.01
CA ALA A 180 -8.00 5.65 -20.90
C ALA A 180 -9.45 5.90 -21.29
N ALA A 181 -10.30 6.32 -20.35
CA ALA A 181 -11.70 6.65 -20.61
C ALA A 181 -11.86 7.84 -21.55
N LEU A 182 -11.08 8.90 -21.39
CA LEU A 182 -11.08 10.06 -22.28
C LEU A 182 -10.71 9.68 -23.71
N ILE A 183 -9.67 8.86 -23.88
CA ILE A 183 -9.28 8.36 -25.21
C ILE A 183 -10.42 7.53 -25.81
N PHE A 184 -11.00 6.62 -25.03
CA PHE A 184 -12.09 5.75 -25.48
C PHE A 184 -13.31 6.55 -25.93
N VAL A 185 -13.76 7.50 -25.10
CA VAL A 185 -14.91 8.38 -25.41
C VAL A 185 -14.65 9.19 -26.67
N ARG A 186 -13.44 9.77 -26.79
CA ARG A 186 -13.07 10.56 -27.99
C ARG A 186 -13.15 9.71 -29.25
N VAL A 187 -12.58 8.49 -29.21
CA VAL A 187 -12.62 7.57 -30.36
C VAL A 187 -14.04 7.12 -30.70
N ALA A 188 -14.85 6.84 -29.65
CA ALA A 188 -16.25 6.45 -29.85
C ALA A 188 -17.07 7.58 -30.49
N MET A 189 -16.91 8.83 -30.04
CA MET A 189 -17.59 9.99 -30.63
C MET A 189 -17.21 10.17 -32.11
N LEU A 190 -15.93 10.12 -32.44
CA LEU A 190 -15.48 10.24 -33.84
C LEU A 190 -16.08 9.13 -34.75
N ARG A 191 -16.23 7.92 -34.22
CA ARG A 191 -16.88 6.83 -34.99
C ARG A 191 -18.38 7.04 -35.16
N LEU A 192 -19.05 7.59 -34.15
CA LEU A 192 -20.49 7.89 -34.25
C LEU A 192 -20.76 9.00 -35.26
N GLU A 193 -19.94 10.04 -35.27
CA GLU A 193 -20.04 11.12 -36.30
C GLU A 193 -19.83 10.58 -37.72
N SER A 194 -18.80 9.76 -37.92
CA SER A 194 -18.56 9.11 -39.21
C SER A 194 -19.73 8.25 -39.70
N ARG A 195 -20.42 7.55 -38.79
CA ARG A 195 -21.59 6.73 -39.11
C ARG A 195 -22.82 7.59 -39.47
N LYS A 196 -23.05 8.72 -38.81
CA LYS A 196 -24.15 9.64 -39.08
C LYS A 196 -24.00 10.22 -40.51
N ASP A 197 -22.82 10.66 -40.88
CA ASP A 197 -22.50 11.21 -42.19
C ASP A 197 -22.71 10.19 -43.31
N ILE A 198 -22.38 8.91 -43.11
CA ILE A 198 -22.62 7.84 -44.11
C ILE A 198 -24.13 7.63 -44.31
N ARG A 199 -24.90 7.67 -43.21
CA ARG A 199 -26.36 7.49 -43.26
C ARG A 199 -27.07 8.65 -43.95
N GLU A 200 -26.65 9.88 -43.72
CA GLU A 200 -27.23 11.09 -44.32
C GLU A 200 -26.93 11.19 -45.83
N ARG A 201 -25.80 10.64 -46.29
CA ARG A 201 -25.43 10.62 -47.70
C ARG A 201 -25.98 9.42 -48.46
N GLY A 202 -26.78 8.55 -47.85
CA GLY A 202 -27.38 7.40 -48.52
C GLY A 202 -26.39 6.35 -49.03
N LEU A 203 -25.14 6.41 -48.57
CA LEU A 203 -24.10 5.47 -48.95
C LEU A 203 -24.22 4.19 -48.12
N ARG A 204 -24.32 3.03 -48.78
CA ARG A 204 -24.32 1.73 -48.07
C ARG A 204 -22.99 1.52 -47.36
N PRO A 205 -22.99 1.00 -46.13
CA PRO A 205 -21.74 0.62 -45.47
C PRO A 205 -21.10 -0.55 -46.24
N VAL A 206 -19.82 -0.43 -46.50
CA VAL A 206 -18.98 -1.49 -47.11
C VAL A 206 -18.60 -2.50 -46.01
#